data_b10314c58f4c53ccb5715771edf12bd0
#
_entry.id   b10314c58f4c53ccb5715771edf12bd0
#
_cell.length_a   1.000
_cell.length_b   1.000
_cell.length_c   1.000
_cell.angle_alpha   90.00
_cell.angle_beta   90.00
_cell.angle_gamma   90.00
#
_symmetry.space_group_name_H-M   'P 1'
#
loop_
_entity.id
_entity.type
_entity.pdbx_description
1 polymer ?
#
loop_
_entity_poly.entity_id
_entity_poly.type
_entity_poly.pdbx_seq_one_letter_code
_entity_poly.pdbx_strand_id
1 'polypeptide(L)'
;MTTTGPAPRHRAAVIGSPVAHSLSPVLHRAAYADLGLEGWEYAPRDVAPGALAGVLAELAAPCGPGPVWAGLSVTMPHKQAMLPALDVVDPLAAAVGAANTVVAQRSGTGPALLAGFNTDVAGVVGALRETGGGTRWAEGATALVLGSGATACSALAALAELGAARLIVAARNHAGPRRAAAAARRMGLEIETPAWRPDDPRSNRRVAEAMAGAQVVVSTVTAGAADVLAPALADVLGGARLDAGALLLDVVYDPWPTDRKSTRLNSSHLR
;
A
#
# COMPACT_ATOMS: atom_id res chain seq x y z
N MET A 1 -25.50 1.48 32.15
CA MET A 1 -26.56 1.40 31.14
C MET A 1 -25.89 1.40 29.78
N THR A 2 -25.72 0.22 29.20
CA THR A 2 -25.24 0.05 27.84
C THR A 2 -26.34 0.43 26.88
N THR A 3 -26.26 1.60 26.27
CA THR A 3 -27.14 2.00 25.15
C THR A 3 -26.79 1.07 23.97
N THR A 4 -27.61 0.03 23.82
CA THR A 4 -27.65 -0.75 22.58
C THR A 4 -28.16 0.14 21.47
N GLY A 5 -27.26 0.71 20.67
CA GLY A 5 -27.63 1.37 19.42
C GLY A 5 -28.38 0.40 18.48
N PRO A 6 -29.03 0.91 17.43
CA PRO A 6 -29.78 0.07 16.48
C PRO A 6 -28.78 -0.98 15.88
N ALA A 7 -29.30 -2.19 15.65
CA ALA A 7 -28.51 -3.26 15.02
C ALA A 7 -27.95 -2.78 13.66
N PRO A 8 -26.70 -3.08 13.34
CA PRO A 8 -26.09 -2.64 12.10
C PRO A 8 -26.84 -3.19 10.88
N ARG A 9 -27.07 -2.32 9.89
CA ARG A 9 -27.73 -2.67 8.61
C ARG A 9 -26.72 -2.95 7.50
N HIS A 10 -25.51 -2.40 7.63
CA HIS A 10 -24.43 -2.55 6.66
C HIS A 10 -23.17 -2.98 7.37
N ARG A 11 -22.35 -3.79 6.68
CA ARG A 11 -21.05 -4.18 7.18
C ARG A 11 -19.98 -4.08 6.11
N ALA A 12 -18.80 -3.70 6.56
CA ALA A 12 -17.57 -3.77 5.80
C ALA A 12 -16.46 -4.33 6.70
N ALA A 13 -15.38 -4.77 6.11
CA ALA A 13 -14.26 -5.32 6.86
C ALA A 13 -12.92 -5.00 6.20
N VAL A 14 -11.84 -5.05 6.96
CA VAL A 14 -10.52 -5.24 6.38
C VAL A 14 -10.14 -6.72 6.45
N ILE A 15 -9.67 -7.26 5.31
CA ILE A 15 -9.17 -8.63 5.22
C ILE A 15 -7.67 -8.65 4.91
N GLY A 16 -6.97 -9.61 5.50
CA GLY A 16 -5.53 -9.86 5.33
C GLY A 16 -5.10 -11.00 6.24
N SER A 17 -3.81 -11.36 6.24
CA SER A 17 -3.26 -12.33 7.19
C SER A 17 -1.76 -12.08 7.39
N PRO A 18 -1.33 -11.66 8.63
CA PRO A 18 -2.17 -11.23 9.75
C PRO A 18 -2.82 -9.86 9.51
N VAL A 19 -3.95 -9.57 10.17
CA VAL A 19 -4.68 -8.29 10.00
C VAL A 19 -4.97 -7.56 11.32
N ALA A 20 -4.63 -8.15 12.45
CA ALA A 20 -4.98 -7.62 13.78
C ALA A 20 -4.39 -6.21 14.06
N HIS A 21 -3.25 -5.89 13.46
CA HIS A 21 -2.57 -4.59 13.60
C HIS A 21 -3.15 -3.49 12.68
N SER A 22 -4.14 -3.81 11.84
CA SER A 22 -4.71 -2.84 10.88
C SER A 22 -5.38 -1.67 11.58
N LEU A 23 -5.02 -0.44 11.19
CA LEU A 23 -5.68 0.78 11.66
C LEU A 23 -7.00 1.07 10.94
N SER A 24 -7.32 0.33 9.87
CA SER A 24 -8.56 0.54 9.11
C SER A 24 -9.84 0.54 9.97
N PRO A 25 -10.01 -0.35 10.98
CA PRO A 25 -11.19 -0.32 11.82
C PRO A 25 -11.34 0.97 12.63
N VAL A 26 -10.24 1.54 13.10
CA VAL A 26 -10.26 2.81 13.85
C VAL A 26 -10.66 3.96 12.93
N LEU A 27 -10.04 4.04 11.75
CA LEU A 27 -10.30 5.08 10.76
C LEU A 27 -11.74 5.04 10.25
N HIS A 28 -12.25 3.85 9.86
CA HIS A 28 -13.62 3.74 9.34
C HIS A 28 -14.67 4.02 10.41
N ARG A 29 -14.48 3.56 11.66
CA ARG A 29 -15.42 3.85 12.74
C ARG A 29 -15.47 5.35 13.05
N ALA A 30 -14.32 6.02 13.06
CA ALA A 30 -14.29 7.47 13.23
C ALA A 30 -15.02 8.20 12.10
N ALA A 31 -14.77 7.81 10.84
CA ALA A 31 -15.46 8.36 9.69
C ALA A 31 -16.98 8.08 9.72
N TYR A 32 -17.39 6.87 10.11
CA TYR A 32 -18.81 6.55 10.24
C TYR A 32 -19.51 7.40 11.29
N ALA A 33 -18.83 7.65 12.43
CA ALA A 33 -19.38 8.52 13.48
C ALA A 33 -19.50 9.97 12.98
N ASP A 34 -18.49 10.50 12.30
CA ASP A 34 -18.49 11.86 11.76
C ASP A 34 -19.57 12.06 10.68
N LEU A 35 -19.81 11.03 9.87
CA LEU A 35 -20.82 11.02 8.81
C LEU A 35 -22.24 10.63 9.29
N GLY A 36 -22.44 10.35 10.58
CA GLY A 36 -23.72 9.91 11.12
C GLY A 36 -24.21 8.54 10.61
N LEU A 37 -23.28 7.66 10.22
CA LEU A 37 -23.58 6.33 9.67
C LEU A 37 -23.77 5.28 10.79
N GLU A 38 -24.75 5.48 11.68
CA GLU A 38 -24.98 4.63 12.85
C GLU A 38 -25.32 3.16 12.52
N GLY A 39 -25.81 2.90 11.30
CA GLY A 39 -26.17 1.55 10.83
C GLY A 39 -25.01 0.79 10.16
N TRP A 40 -23.77 1.23 10.31
CA TRP A 40 -22.59 0.63 9.70
C TRP A 40 -21.64 0.00 10.72
N GLU A 41 -21.17 -1.20 10.43
CA GLU A 41 -20.08 -1.83 11.19
C GLU A 41 -18.84 -2.02 10.33
N TYR A 42 -17.68 -1.94 10.96
CA TYR A 42 -16.39 -2.23 10.34
C TYR A 42 -15.52 -3.03 11.29
N ALA A 43 -15.04 -4.19 10.85
CA ALA A 43 -14.25 -5.11 11.67
C ALA A 43 -13.03 -5.65 10.91
N PRO A 44 -11.94 -6.01 11.61
CA PRO A 44 -10.88 -6.80 11.04
C PRO A 44 -11.32 -8.27 10.91
N ARG A 45 -10.91 -8.94 9.83
CA ARG A 45 -11.14 -10.37 9.61
C ARG A 45 -9.87 -10.99 9.07
N ASP A 46 -9.23 -11.85 9.87
CA ASP A 46 -8.07 -12.59 9.40
C ASP A 46 -8.51 -13.66 8.38
N VAL A 47 -7.90 -13.61 7.21
CA VAL A 47 -8.24 -14.47 6.07
C VAL A 47 -6.97 -15.09 5.53
N ALA A 48 -6.77 -16.37 5.79
CA ALA A 48 -5.67 -17.10 5.18
C ALA A 48 -5.82 -17.17 3.64
N PRO A 49 -4.73 -17.31 2.88
CA PRO A 49 -4.78 -17.33 1.41
C PRO A 49 -5.80 -18.29 0.83
N GLY A 50 -5.94 -19.50 1.39
CA GLY A 50 -6.89 -20.51 0.94
C GLY A 50 -8.37 -20.20 1.22
N ALA A 51 -8.66 -19.24 2.12
CA ALA A 51 -10.02 -18.87 2.50
C ALA A 51 -10.59 -17.70 1.66
N LEU A 52 -9.77 -17.04 0.84
CA LEU A 52 -10.16 -15.84 0.09
C LEU A 52 -11.39 -16.05 -0.79
N ALA A 53 -11.45 -17.17 -1.52
CA ALA A 53 -12.58 -17.46 -2.41
C ALA A 53 -13.91 -17.57 -1.66
N GLY A 54 -13.91 -18.20 -0.48
CA GLY A 54 -15.09 -18.28 0.39
C GLY A 54 -15.57 -16.91 0.88
N VAL A 55 -14.64 -16.02 1.22
CA VAL A 55 -14.97 -14.65 1.65
C VAL A 55 -15.57 -13.83 0.50
N LEU A 56 -15.02 -13.93 -0.71
CA LEU A 56 -15.58 -13.24 -1.87
C LEU A 56 -16.96 -13.80 -2.24
N ALA A 57 -17.16 -15.13 -2.14
CA ALA A 57 -18.48 -15.73 -2.34
C ALA A 57 -19.51 -15.27 -1.29
N GLU A 58 -19.11 -15.14 -0.01
CA GLU A 58 -19.95 -14.56 1.04
C GLU A 58 -20.32 -13.10 0.74
N LEU A 59 -19.34 -12.30 0.28
CA LEU A 59 -19.55 -10.90 -0.11
C LEU A 59 -20.54 -10.78 -1.27
N ALA A 60 -20.48 -11.69 -2.26
CA ALA A 60 -21.35 -11.69 -3.43
C ALA A 60 -22.74 -12.30 -3.17
N ALA A 61 -22.92 -13.07 -2.10
CA ALA A 61 -24.16 -13.78 -1.83
C ALA A 61 -25.39 -12.84 -1.72
N PRO A 62 -26.62 -13.27 -2.08
CA PRO A 62 -27.83 -12.48 -1.86
C PRO A 62 -28.00 -12.03 -0.41
N CYS A 63 -28.76 -10.95 -0.18
CA CYS A 63 -29.01 -10.46 1.17
C CYS A 63 -29.72 -11.52 2.01
N GLY A 64 -29.17 -11.77 3.19
CA GLY A 64 -29.73 -12.64 4.24
C GLY A 64 -30.32 -11.84 5.39
N PRO A 65 -30.70 -12.52 6.49
CA PRO A 65 -31.27 -11.89 7.70
C PRO A 65 -30.16 -11.26 8.56
N GLY A 66 -29.41 -10.37 8.09
CA GLY A 66 -28.32 -9.71 8.84
C GLY A 66 -27.82 -8.48 8.12
N PRO A 67 -26.73 -7.86 8.63
CA PRO A 67 -26.13 -6.72 7.96
C PRO A 67 -25.70 -7.08 6.55
N VAL A 68 -26.00 -6.21 5.61
CA VAL A 68 -25.63 -6.38 4.19
C VAL A 68 -24.16 -6.05 4.00
N TRP A 69 -23.42 -6.90 3.33
CA TRP A 69 -22.06 -6.60 2.93
C TRP A 69 -22.00 -5.46 1.92
N ALA A 70 -21.28 -4.38 2.28
CA ALA A 70 -21.04 -3.24 1.42
C ALA A 70 -19.71 -3.36 0.68
N GLY A 71 -18.70 -3.97 1.30
CA GLY A 71 -17.39 -4.13 0.68
C GLY A 71 -16.31 -4.56 1.65
N LEU A 72 -15.09 -4.61 1.12
CA LEU A 72 -13.89 -4.99 1.86
C LEU A 72 -12.74 -4.01 1.58
N SER A 73 -12.01 -3.62 2.61
CA SER A 73 -10.62 -3.20 2.45
C SER A 73 -9.74 -4.44 2.43
N VAL A 74 -8.72 -4.46 1.59
CA VAL A 74 -7.91 -5.65 1.36
C VAL A 74 -6.44 -5.33 1.54
N THR A 75 -5.76 -6.08 2.41
CA THR A 75 -4.32 -5.98 2.59
C THR A 75 -3.60 -7.27 2.22
N MET A 76 -2.32 -7.36 2.55
CA MET A 76 -1.49 -8.54 2.30
C MET A 76 -2.11 -9.80 2.90
N PRO A 77 -2.10 -10.93 2.20
CA PRO A 77 -1.49 -11.17 0.88
C PRO A 77 -2.45 -11.08 -0.32
N HIS A 78 -3.66 -10.51 -0.14
CA HIS A 78 -4.79 -10.69 -1.04
C HIS A 78 -4.91 -9.67 -2.17
N LYS A 79 -4.28 -8.48 -2.08
CA LYS A 79 -4.43 -7.36 -3.05
C LYS A 79 -4.28 -7.74 -4.52
N GLN A 80 -3.42 -8.72 -4.83
CA GLN A 80 -3.20 -9.21 -6.18
C GLN A 80 -3.92 -10.54 -6.46
N ALA A 81 -4.11 -11.35 -5.42
CA ALA A 81 -4.69 -12.67 -5.55
C ALA A 81 -6.18 -12.64 -5.88
N MET A 82 -6.89 -11.59 -5.43
CA MET A 82 -8.33 -11.47 -5.63
C MET A 82 -8.75 -11.00 -7.02
N LEU A 83 -7.87 -10.33 -7.78
CA LEU A 83 -8.23 -9.72 -9.07
C LEU A 83 -8.98 -10.67 -10.03
N PRO A 84 -8.55 -11.94 -10.21
CA PRO A 84 -9.25 -12.86 -11.11
C PRO A 84 -10.65 -13.28 -10.65
N ALA A 85 -11.02 -13.01 -9.40
CA ALA A 85 -12.30 -13.36 -8.81
C ALA A 85 -13.27 -12.18 -8.69
N LEU A 86 -12.90 -11.02 -9.24
CA LEU A 86 -13.74 -9.82 -9.29
C LEU A 86 -14.47 -9.75 -10.63
N ASP A 87 -15.72 -9.29 -10.61
CA ASP A 87 -16.53 -9.11 -11.82
C ASP A 87 -16.06 -7.90 -12.63
N VAL A 88 -15.64 -6.85 -11.93
CA VAL A 88 -15.11 -5.61 -12.52
C VAL A 88 -13.84 -5.20 -11.81
N VAL A 89 -12.83 -4.84 -12.57
CA VAL A 89 -11.58 -4.26 -12.05
C VAL A 89 -11.40 -2.88 -12.66
N ASP A 90 -11.29 -1.89 -11.81
CA ASP A 90 -10.99 -0.50 -12.21
C ASP A 90 -9.71 -0.43 -13.08
N PRO A 91 -9.67 0.40 -14.14
CA PRO A 91 -8.52 0.49 -15.03
C PRO A 91 -7.18 0.73 -14.31
N LEU A 92 -7.15 1.57 -13.27
CA LEU A 92 -5.95 1.79 -12.47
C LEU A 92 -5.54 0.53 -11.70
N ALA A 93 -6.51 -0.14 -11.05
CA ALA A 93 -6.24 -1.40 -10.35
C ALA A 93 -5.74 -2.49 -11.29
N ALA A 94 -6.25 -2.57 -12.51
CA ALA A 94 -5.81 -3.49 -13.54
C ALA A 94 -4.38 -3.17 -14.03
N ALA A 95 -4.06 -1.92 -14.30
CA ALA A 95 -2.73 -1.47 -14.71
C ALA A 95 -1.69 -1.73 -13.62
N VAL A 96 -1.98 -1.37 -12.38
CA VAL A 96 -1.15 -1.65 -11.20
C VAL A 96 -1.04 -3.17 -10.96
N GLY A 97 -2.12 -3.92 -11.23
CA GLY A 97 -2.21 -5.35 -10.96
C GLY A 97 -2.45 -5.67 -9.48
N ALA A 98 -3.11 -4.76 -8.78
CA ALA A 98 -3.49 -4.92 -7.37
C ALA A 98 -4.72 -4.05 -7.07
N ALA A 99 -5.63 -4.56 -6.26
CA ALA A 99 -6.73 -3.80 -5.67
C ALA A 99 -6.67 -3.89 -4.15
N ASN A 100 -7.00 -2.82 -3.45
CA ASN A 100 -7.05 -2.77 -2.00
C ASN A 100 -8.47 -2.52 -1.48
N THR A 101 -9.43 -2.33 -2.37
CA THR A 101 -10.84 -2.06 -2.04
C THR A 101 -11.73 -2.88 -2.97
N VAL A 102 -12.72 -3.55 -2.39
CA VAL A 102 -13.78 -4.23 -3.13
C VAL A 102 -15.12 -3.65 -2.68
N VAL A 103 -15.93 -3.23 -3.64
CA VAL A 103 -17.30 -2.78 -3.41
C VAL A 103 -18.27 -3.84 -3.88
N ALA A 104 -19.22 -4.22 -3.04
CA ALA A 104 -20.31 -5.13 -3.37
C ALA A 104 -21.51 -4.32 -3.88
N GLN A 105 -21.62 -4.17 -5.19
CA GLN A 105 -22.73 -3.45 -5.82
C GLN A 105 -23.93 -4.35 -5.99
N ARG A 106 -25.11 -3.85 -5.54
CA ARG A 106 -26.37 -4.60 -5.61
C ARG A 106 -27.48 -3.77 -6.23
N SER A 107 -28.30 -4.41 -7.03
CA SER A 107 -29.61 -3.89 -7.41
C SER A 107 -30.68 -4.72 -6.69
N GLY A 108 -31.11 -4.24 -5.50
CA GLY A 108 -32.04 -4.96 -4.63
C GLY A 108 -31.36 -5.97 -3.71
N THR A 109 -32.02 -7.11 -3.45
CA THR A 109 -31.57 -8.14 -2.49
C THR A 109 -30.82 -9.32 -3.11
N GLY A 110 -30.64 -9.30 -4.42
CA GLY A 110 -29.94 -10.34 -5.18
C GLY A 110 -28.42 -10.38 -4.91
N PRO A 111 -27.69 -11.21 -5.68
CA PRO A 111 -26.26 -11.29 -5.62
C PRO A 111 -25.60 -9.92 -5.90
N ALA A 112 -24.44 -9.69 -5.30
CA ALA A 112 -23.64 -8.51 -5.61
C ALA A 112 -22.71 -8.75 -6.79
N LEU A 113 -22.49 -7.71 -7.58
CA LEU A 113 -21.36 -7.57 -8.46
C LEU A 113 -20.17 -7.03 -7.64
N LEU A 114 -19.01 -7.67 -7.74
CA LEU A 114 -17.79 -7.31 -7.03
C LEU A 114 -16.91 -6.42 -7.89
N ALA A 115 -16.79 -5.15 -7.52
CA ALA A 115 -15.94 -4.19 -8.20
C ALA A 115 -14.70 -3.87 -7.37
N GLY A 116 -13.51 -4.02 -7.97
CA GLY A 116 -12.22 -3.81 -7.31
C GLY A 116 -11.53 -2.52 -7.73
N PHE A 117 -11.00 -1.79 -6.74
CA PHE A 117 -10.35 -0.50 -6.91
C PHE A 117 -8.98 -0.47 -6.23
N ASN A 118 -8.11 0.42 -6.68
CA ASN A 118 -6.83 0.70 -6.03
C ASN A 118 -6.81 2.15 -5.52
N THR A 119 -6.93 2.32 -4.22
CA THR A 119 -6.81 3.62 -3.54
C THR A 119 -5.42 3.86 -2.94
N ASP A 120 -4.52 2.86 -2.96
CA ASP A 120 -3.15 3.01 -2.47
C ASP A 120 -2.40 4.07 -3.30
N VAL A 121 -2.64 4.15 -4.61
CA VAL A 121 -1.99 5.15 -5.49
C VAL A 121 -2.31 6.55 -5.01
N ALA A 122 -3.59 6.88 -4.85
CA ALA A 122 -4.02 8.18 -4.36
C ALA A 122 -3.49 8.46 -2.94
N GLY A 123 -3.40 7.43 -2.08
CA GLY A 123 -2.82 7.55 -0.74
C GLY A 123 -1.35 7.95 -0.77
N VAL A 124 -0.54 7.30 -1.61
CA VAL A 124 0.88 7.64 -1.79
C VAL A 124 1.04 9.03 -2.39
N VAL A 125 0.27 9.37 -3.43
CA VAL A 125 0.26 10.71 -4.05
C VAL A 125 -0.06 11.78 -3.01
N GLY A 126 -1.13 11.57 -2.22
CA GLY A 126 -1.55 12.51 -1.16
C GLY A 126 -0.47 12.72 -0.11
N ALA A 127 0.08 11.64 0.44
CA ALA A 127 1.12 11.70 1.47
C ALA A 127 2.38 12.43 0.97
N LEU A 128 2.80 12.16 -0.24
CA LEU A 128 3.98 12.81 -0.82
C LEU A 128 3.72 14.28 -1.17
N ARG A 129 2.53 14.65 -1.64
CA ARG A 129 2.16 16.04 -1.89
C ARG A 129 2.08 16.88 -0.62
N GLU A 130 1.49 16.33 0.43
CA GLU A 130 1.37 17.00 1.73
C GLU A 130 2.74 17.28 2.34
N THR A 131 3.64 16.29 2.33
CA THR A 131 4.99 16.41 2.89
C THR A 131 5.92 17.26 2.03
N GLY A 132 5.82 17.15 0.70
CA GLY A 132 6.71 17.83 -0.25
C GLY A 132 6.35 19.29 -0.56
N GLY A 133 5.30 19.85 0.04
CA GLY A 133 4.92 21.26 -0.15
C GLY A 133 4.33 21.56 -1.54
N GLY A 134 3.85 20.58 -2.27
CA GLY A 134 3.20 20.77 -3.56
C GLY A 134 3.56 19.70 -4.63
N THR A 135 3.17 19.93 -5.87
CA THR A 135 3.28 18.91 -6.93
C THR A 135 4.59 18.93 -7.73
N ARG A 136 5.36 20.02 -7.68
CA ARG A 136 6.51 20.23 -8.59
C ARG A 136 7.83 19.60 -8.15
N TRP A 137 7.97 19.19 -6.92
CA TRP A 137 9.22 18.63 -6.38
C TRP A 137 9.55 17.24 -6.97
N ALA A 138 8.56 16.49 -7.45
CA ALA A 138 8.75 15.18 -8.08
C ALA A 138 8.97 15.26 -9.59
N GLU A 139 8.69 16.41 -10.22
CA GLU A 139 8.81 16.59 -11.66
C GLU A 139 10.29 16.50 -12.08
N GLY A 140 10.61 15.52 -12.93
CA GLY A 140 11.99 15.23 -13.31
C GLY A 140 12.83 14.48 -12.28
N ALA A 141 12.27 14.16 -11.11
CA ALA A 141 13.00 13.51 -10.01
C ALA A 141 13.39 12.07 -10.30
N THR A 142 14.46 11.62 -9.65
CA THR A 142 14.79 10.21 -9.48
C THR A 142 14.06 9.68 -8.24
N ALA A 143 13.29 8.61 -8.41
CA ALA A 143 12.58 7.96 -7.32
C ALA A 143 12.99 6.50 -7.17
N LEU A 144 13.20 6.07 -5.92
CA LEU A 144 13.54 4.70 -5.56
C LEU A 144 12.41 4.04 -4.78
N VAL A 145 11.98 2.87 -5.21
CA VAL A 145 11.05 2.01 -4.47
C VAL A 145 11.79 0.80 -3.93
N LEU A 146 11.73 0.59 -2.62
CA LEU A 146 12.22 -0.63 -1.97
C LEU A 146 11.08 -1.65 -1.89
N GLY A 147 11.27 -2.82 -2.52
CA GLY A 147 10.24 -3.84 -2.62
C GLY A 147 9.66 -3.98 -4.04
N SER A 148 8.93 -5.06 -4.29
CA SER A 148 8.37 -5.38 -5.62
C SER A 148 6.98 -6.02 -5.54
N GLY A 149 6.29 -5.88 -4.39
CA GLY A 149 4.95 -6.42 -4.13
C GLY A 149 3.83 -5.47 -4.59
N ALA A 150 2.61 -5.74 -4.14
CA ALA A 150 1.41 -4.96 -4.50
C ALA A 150 1.56 -3.47 -4.21
N THR A 151 2.02 -3.11 -3.00
CA THR A 151 2.20 -1.70 -2.61
C THR A 151 3.32 -1.03 -3.42
N ALA A 152 4.39 -1.76 -3.78
CA ALA A 152 5.42 -1.23 -4.68
C ALA A 152 4.87 -0.92 -6.08
N CYS A 153 3.94 -1.75 -6.59
CA CYS A 153 3.26 -1.48 -7.86
C CYS A 153 2.42 -0.18 -7.78
N SER A 154 1.71 0.03 -6.67
CA SER A 154 0.94 1.26 -6.43
C SER A 154 1.86 2.48 -6.27
N ALA A 155 3.00 2.33 -5.57
CA ALA A 155 3.99 3.39 -5.41
C ALA A 155 4.59 3.82 -6.77
N LEU A 156 4.86 2.88 -7.67
CA LEU A 156 5.31 3.21 -9.04
C LEU A 156 4.29 4.04 -9.81
N ALA A 157 3.01 3.67 -9.75
CA ALA A 157 1.95 4.44 -10.39
C ALA A 157 1.86 5.86 -9.82
N ALA A 158 1.94 5.98 -8.49
CA ALA A 158 1.92 7.27 -7.80
C ALA A 158 3.11 8.17 -8.18
N LEU A 159 4.32 7.59 -8.22
CA LEU A 159 5.53 8.34 -8.60
C LEU A 159 5.50 8.78 -10.07
N ALA A 160 4.96 7.96 -10.96
CA ALA A 160 4.75 8.32 -12.36
C ALA A 160 3.70 9.45 -12.49
N GLU A 161 2.58 9.38 -11.75
CA GLU A 161 1.56 10.45 -11.70
C GLU A 161 2.15 11.77 -11.20
N LEU A 162 3.11 11.70 -10.27
CA LEU A 162 3.80 12.88 -9.73
C LEU A 162 4.89 13.42 -10.67
N GLY A 163 5.18 12.75 -11.80
CA GLY A 163 6.13 13.22 -12.81
C GLY A 163 7.58 12.82 -12.55
N ALA A 164 7.84 11.80 -11.74
CA ALA A 164 9.19 11.26 -11.58
C ALA A 164 9.73 10.75 -12.94
N ALA A 165 10.91 11.25 -13.35
CA ALA A 165 11.49 10.93 -14.66
C ALA A 165 12.31 9.63 -14.65
N ARG A 166 12.89 9.28 -13.50
CA ARG A 166 13.69 8.07 -13.34
C ARG A 166 13.15 7.23 -12.20
N LEU A 167 12.73 6.01 -12.50
CA LEU A 167 12.14 5.09 -11.55
C LEU A 167 13.06 3.89 -11.32
N ILE A 168 13.47 3.67 -10.08
CA ILE A 168 14.31 2.56 -9.67
C ILE A 168 13.53 1.69 -8.69
N VAL A 169 13.55 0.37 -8.88
CA VAL A 169 12.94 -0.59 -7.97
C VAL A 169 14.00 -1.56 -7.46
N ALA A 170 14.36 -1.46 -6.19
CA ALA A 170 15.29 -2.39 -5.57
C ALA A 170 14.54 -3.49 -4.81
N ALA A 171 14.73 -4.75 -5.20
CA ALA A 171 14.04 -5.88 -4.59
C ALA A 171 14.83 -7.18 -4.75
N ARG A 172 14.51 -8.16 -3.90
CA ARG A 172 15.10 -9.51 -3.97
C ARG A 172 14.71 -10.28 -5.23
N ASN A 173 13.51 -10.01 -5.74
CA ASN A 173 12.98 -10.70 -6.91
C ASN A 173 12.11 -9.74 -7.74
N HIS A 174 12.41 -9.64 -9.02
CA HIS A 174 11.67 -8.84 -10.00
C HIS A 174 10.85 -9.70 -10.98
N ALA A 175 11.08 -11.03 -10.98
CA ALA A 175 10.41 -11.94 -11.89
C ALA A 175 8.97 -12.26 -11.45
N GLY A 176 8.08 -12.43 -12.42
CA GLY A 176 6.70 -12.87 -12.24
C GLY A 176 5.65 -11.78 -12.46
N PRO A 177 4.41 -12.20 -12.76
CA PRO A 177 3.34 -11.30 -13.21
C PRO A 177 2.83 -10.35 -12.11
N ARG A 178 3.10 -10.69 -10.85
CA ARG A 178 2.68 -9.92 -9.66
C ARG A 178 3.78 -9.00 -9.11
N ARG A 179 4.83 -8.73 -9.89
CA ARG A 179 5.96 -7.90 -9.47
C ARG A 179 5.93 -6.53 -10.14
N ALA A 180 6.64 -5.58 -9.53
CA ALA A 180 6.71 -4.21 -9.97
C ALA A 180 7.14 -4.07 -11.44
N ALA A 181 8.08 -4.90 -11.91
CA ALA A 181 8.50 -4.91 -13.31
C ALA A 181 7.36 -5.27 -14.29
N ALA A 182 6.46 -6.17 -13.90
CA ALA A 182 5.29 -6.49 -14.72
C ALA A 182 4.23 -5.37 -14.67
N ALA A 183 4.05 -4.73 -13.51
CA ALA A 183 3.18 -3.55 -13.38
C ALA A 183 3.70 -2.38 -14.21
N ALA A 184 5.01 -2.09 -14.16
CA ALA A 184 5.64 -1.05 -14.97
C ALA A 184 5.35 -1.25 -16.47
N ARG A 185 5.53 -2.48 -16.99
CA ARG A 185 5.20 -2.80 -18.39
C ARG A 185 3.74 -2.55 -18.74
N ARG A 186 2.79 -2.91 -17.86
CA ARG A 186 1.35 -2.63 -18.09
C ARG A 186 1.04 -1.15 -18.12
N MET A 187 1.77 -0.36 -17.33
CA MET A 187 1.62 1.10 -17.26
C MET A 187 2.46 1.85 -18.31
N GLY A 188 3.26 1.15 -19.15
CA GLY A 188 4.14 1.80 -20.11
C GLY A 188 5.31 2.55 -19.48
N LEU A 189 5.74 2.14 -18.27
CA LEU A 189 6.83 2.79 -17.52
C LEU A 189 8.15 2.05 -17.74
N GLU A 190 9.20 2.82 -17.96
CA GLU A 190 10.57 2.32 -17.91
C GLU A 190 11.10 2.39 -16.48
N ILE A 191 11.68 1.28 -16.00
CA ILE A 191 12.22 1.20 -14.65
C ILE A 191 13.58 0.49 -14.65
N GLU A 192 14.45 0.90 -13.74
CA GLU A 192 15.66 0.17 -13.38
C GLU A 192 15.34 -0.83 -12.26
N THR A 193 15.85 -2.05 -12.38
CA THR A 193 15.54 -3.14 -11.45
C THR A 193 16.78 -3.76 -10.82
N PRO A 194 17.56 -3.02 -10.00
CA PRO A 194 18.69 -3.60 -9.30
C PRO A 194 18.22 -4.71 -8.33
N ALA A 195 18.88 -5.87 -8.41
CA ALA A 195 18.65 -6.93 -7.46
C ALA A 195 19.23 -6.51 -6.10
N TRP A 196 18.38 -6.50 -5.08
CA TRP A 196 18.79 -6.22 -3.70
C TRP A 196 18.85 -7.51 -2.90
N ARG A 197 20.01 -7.79 -2.36
CA ARG A 197 20.29 -8.93 -1.48
C ARG A 197 20.73 -8.38 -0.12
N PRO A 198 19.85 -8.36 0.89
CA PRO A 198 20.14 -7.79 2.21
C PRO A 198 21.36 -8.39 2.91
N ASP A 199 21.67 -9.67 2.64
CA ASP A 199 22.82 -10.38 3.21
C ASP A 199 24.14 -10.09 2.49
N ASP A 200 24.13 -9.32 1.38
CA ASP A 200 25.32 -8.94 0.60
C ASP A 200 25.65 -7.46 0.81
N PRO A 201 26.75 -7.13 1.50
CA PRO A 201 27.18 -5.75 1.72
C PRO A 201 27.38 -4.93 0.43
N ARG A 202 27.83 -5.57 -0.66
CA ARG A 202 27.97 -4.89 -1.95
C ARG A 202 26.64 -4.54 -2.56
N SER A 203 25.64 -5.41 -2.38
CA SER A 203 24.26 -5.14 -2.80
C SER A 203 23.64 -4.01 -1.99
N ASN A 204 23.84 -4.01 -0.66
CA ASN A 204 23.37 -2.95 0.22
C ASN A 204 24.01 -1.60 -0.15
N ARG A 205 25.32 -1.58 -0.44
CA ARG A 205 26.01 -0.37 -0.88
C ARG A 205 25.42 0.20 -2.18
N ARG A 206 25.16 -0.63 -3.20
CA ARG A 206 24.53 -0.17 -4.46
C ARG A 206 23.14 0.44 -4.23
N VAL A 207 22.34 -0.18 -3.37
CA VAL A 207 21.03 0.36 -3.03
C VAL A 207 21.15 1.67 -2.24
N ALA A 208 22.10 1.75 -1.31
CA ALA A 208 22.39 2.98 -0.55
C ALA A 208 22.87 4.11 -1.47
N GLU A 209 23.69 3.82 -2.49
CA GLU A 209 24.08 4.80 -3.51
C GLU A 209 22.86 5.31 -4.31
N ALA A 210 21.94 4.41 -4.68
CA ALA A 210 20.67 4.79 -5.32
C ALA A 210 19.79 5.64 -4.38
N MET A 211 19.76 5.31 -3.07
CA MET A 211 19.04 6.12 -2.07
C MET A 211 19.64 7.52 -1.94
N ALA A 212 20.96 7.62 -1.88
CA ALA A 212 21.65 8.91 -1.74
C ALA A 212 21.42 9.84 -2.94
N GLY A 213 21.23 9.27 -4.14
CA GLY A 213 20.95 10.03 -5.36
C GLY A 213 19.47 10.24 -5.68
N ALA A 214 18.55 9.71 -4.87
CA ALA A 214 17.12 9.82 -5.11
C ALA A 214 16.51 11.02 -4.37
N GLN A 215 15.62 11.76 -5.03
CA GLN A 215 14.80 12.79 -4.41
C GLN A 215 13.62 12.20 -3.64
N VAL A 216 13.18 11.00 -4.04
CA VAL A 216 12.09 10.27 -3.35
C VAL A 216 12.48 8.83 -3.12
N VAL A 217 12.30 8.37 -1.90
CA VAL A 217 12.43 6.94 -1.55
C VAL A 217 11.12 6.47 -0.94
N VAL A 218 10.53 5.41 -1.51
CA VAL A 218 9.33 4.77 -0.95
C VAL A 218 9.68 3.36 -0.50
N SER A 219 9.66 3.12 0.81
CA SER A 219 9.87 1.80 1.40
C SER A 219 8.55 1.05 1.47
N THR A 220 8.48 -0.11 0.81
CA THR A 220 7.30 -1.00 0.81
C THR A 220 7.63 -2.41 1.30
N VAL A 221 8.78 -2.56 1.93
CA VAL A 221 9.21 -3.83 2.53
C VAL A 221 8.64 -4.02 3.92
N THR A 222 8.70 -5.22 4.46
CA THR A 222 8.26 -5.50 5.82
C THR A 222 9.15 -4.80 6.85
N ALA A 223 8.60 -4.54 8.05
CA ALA A 223 9.32 -3.91 9.15
C ALA A 223 10.70 -4.57 9.37
N GLY A 224 11.72 -3.75 9.58
CA GLY A 224 13.10 -4.18 9.81
C GLY A 224 13.87 -4.65 8.56
N ALA A 225 13.21 -4.94 7.45
CA ALA A 225 13.89 -5.48 6.27
C ALA A 225 14.84 -4.48 5.59
N ALA A 226 14.61 -3.18 5.78
CA ALA A 226 15.45 -2.11 5.23
C ALA A 226 16.56 -1.65 6.21
N ASP A 227 16.60 -2.12 7.45
CA ASP A 227 17.53 -1.65 8.48
C ASP A 227 18.99 -1.87 8.10
N VAL A 228 19.27 -2.92 7.30
CA VAL A 228 20.61 -3.20 6.76
C VAL A 228 21.14 -2.11 5.83
N LEU A 229 20.27 -1.25 5.30
CA LEU A 229 20.67 -0.13 4.45
C LEU A 229 21.18 1.07 5.24
N ALA A 230 20.81 1.23 6.53
CA ALA A 230 21.20 2.38 7.33
C ALA A 230 22.73 2.55 7.48
N PRO A 231 23.50 1.51 7.86
CA PRO A 231 24.95 1.62 7.90
C PRO A 231 25.57 1.84 6.51
N ALA A 232 25.06 1.15 5.48
CA ALA A 232 25.55 1.33 4.11
C ALA A 232 25.32 2.74 3.58
N LEU A 233 24.18 3.35 3.92
CA LEU A 233 23.86 4.73 3.55
C LEU A 233 24.75 5.73 4.30
N ALA A 234 25.02 5.49 5.60
CA ALA A 234 25.93 6.33 6.38
C ALA A 234 27.35 6.32 5.78
N ASP A 235 27.82 5.15 5.36
CA ASP A 235 29.12 5.00 4.70
C ASP A 235 29.16 5.73 3.35
N VAL A 236 28.11 5.61 2.54
CA VAL A 236 28.00 6.30 1.23
C VAL A 236 28.00 7.82 1.41
N LEU A 237 27.30 8.30 2.40
CA LEU A 237 27.22 9.75 2.69
C LEU A 237 28.51 10.31 3.26
N GLY A 238 29.37 9.49 3.90
CA GLY A 238 30.66 9.92 4.42
C GLY A 238 30.58 11.10 5.40
N GLY A 239 29.48 11.22 6.16
CA GLY A 239 29.20 12.34 7.05
C GLY A 239 28.38 13.48 6.42
N ALA A 240 28.15 13.47 5.11
CA ALA A 240 27.19 14.36 4.46
C ALA A 240 25.74 13.98 4.87
N ARG A 241 24.79 14.85 4.57
CA ARG A 241 23.36 14.60 4.73
C ARG A 241 22.73 14.33 3.37
N LEU A 242 21.61 13.62 3.37
CA LEU A 242 20.71 13.60 2.21
C LEU A 242 20.32 15.03 1.84
N ASP A 243 19.95 15.26 0.59
CA ASP A 243 19.37 16.53 0.16
C ASP A 243 18.23 16.93 1.10
N ALA A 244 18.20 18.19 1.50
CA ALA A 244 17.18 18.71 2.42
C ALA A 244 15.75 18.61 1.84
N GLY A 245 15.63 18.51 0.51
CA GLY A 245 14.37 18.29 -0.21
C GLY A 245 14.04 16.80 -0.44
N ALA A 246 14.92 15.87 -0.08
CA ALA A 246 14.66 14.46 -0.28
C ALA A 246 13.54 13.96 0.64
N LEU A 247 12.58 13.20 0.07
CA LEU A 247 11.46 12.63 0.79
C LEU A 247 11.64 11.12 0.98
N LEU A 248 11.38 10.66 2.20
CA LEU A 248 11.29 9.25 2.53
C LEU A 248 9.89 8.92 3.02
N LEU A 249 9.19 8.05 2.30
CA LEU A 249 7.91 7.48 2.72
C LEU A 249 8.12 6.02 3.09
N ASP A 250 7.85 5.64 4.33
CA ASP A 250 7.76 4.25 4.75
C ASP A 250 6.28 3.88 4.93
N VAL A 251 5.83 2.82 4.26
CA VAL A 251 4.43 2.36 4.37
C VAL A 251 4.19 1.49 5.61
N VAL A 252 5.24 1.15 6.37
CA VAL A 252 5.12 0.41 7.63
C VAL A 252 4.79 1.39 8.75
N TYR A 253 3.70 1.12 9.45
CA TYR A 253 3.23 1.92 10.58
C TYR A 253 3.13 1.14 11.90
N ASP A 254 3.40 -0.17 11.88
CA ASP A 254 3.43 -1.04 13.06
C ASP A 254 4.54 -2.09 12.93
N PRO A 255 5.50 -2.15 13.90
CA PRO A 255 5.70 -1.22 15.01
C PRO A 255 6.19 0.17 14.55
N TRP A 256 5.82 1.21 15.29
CA TRP A 256 6.34 2.56 15.06
C TRP A 256 7.00 3.09 16.34
N PRO A 257 8.25 3.62 16.28
CA PRO A 257 9.13 3.62 15.10
C PRO A 257 9.69 2.23 14.79
N THR A 258 9.91 1.94 13.51
CA THR A 258 10.38 0.63 13.02
C THR A 258 11.76 0.24 13.52
N ASP A 259 12.68 1.20 13.74
CA ASP A 259 13.93 1.08 14.50
C ASP A 259 14.41 2.48 14.94
N ARG A 260 15.13 2.56 16.08
CA ARG A 260 15.78 3.81 16.54
C ARG A 260 16.77 4.39 15.54
N LYS A 261 17.36 3.55 14.65
CA LYS A 261 18.32 3.97 13.63
C LYS A 261 17.60 4.50 12.38
N SER A 262 16.50 3.88 11.97
CA SER A 262 15.65 4.37 10.88
C SER A 262 14.92 5.66 11.27
N THR A 263 14.62 5.85 12.56
CA THR A 263 14.08 7.13 13.09
C THR A 263 15.00 8.31 12.83
N ARG A 264 16.32 8.11 12.76
CA ARG A 264 17.26 9.18 12.40
C ARG A 264 17.22 9.52 10.91
N LEU A 265 16.82 8.61 10.05
CA LEU A 265 16.56 8.87 8.62
C LEU A 265 15.17 9.54 8.42
N ASN A 266 14.21 9.25 9.33
CA ASN A 266 12.84 9.78 9.30
C ASN A 266 12.64 11.04 10.14
N SER A 267 13.57 11.41 11.04
CA SER A 267 13.30 12.41 12.09
C SER A 267 13.40 13.86 11.64
N SER A 268 13.59 14.16 10.37
CA SER A 268 13.67 15.56 9.97
C SER A 268 12.37 16.16 9.42
N HIS A 269 11.34 15.39 9.03
CA HIS A 269 10.18 15.98 8.35
C HIS A 269 8.80 15.32 8.53
N LEU A 270 8.61 14.42 9.49
CA LEU A 270 7.25 13.97 9.83
C LEU A 270 6.86 14.54 11.21
N ARG A 271 6.27 15.73 11.21
CA ARG A 271 5.42 16.24 12.30
C ARG A 271 3.97 16.11 11.91
#